data_2fbdb4a9cf82c86e6f9cf5e4a887df0a
#
_entry.id   2fbdb4a9cf82c86e6f9cf5e4a887df0a
#
_cell.length_a   1.000
_cell.length_b   1.000
_cell.length_c   1.000
_cell.angle_alpha   90.00
_cell.angle_beta   90.00
_cell.angle_gamma   90.00
#
_symmetry.space_group_name_H-M   'P 1'
#
loop_
_entity.id
_entity.type
_entity.pdbx_description
1 polymer ?
#
loop_
_entity_poly.entity_id
_entity_poly.type
_entity_poly.pdbx_seq_one_letter_code
_entity_poly.pdbx_strand_id
1 'polypeptide(L)'
;MKILILNGSPRNQGLISQMLDIMTEEARIRGAEVEVIPIRKLQVHPCTGCMACRSRQTCVLPEDDAQHTLQKIQWADVLIVGSPCYWGNMNGHMKVVFDRIVYGMMGESPKGLPQALHKGKKAVIVSTCSTPW
;
A
#
# COMPACT_ATOMS: atom_id res chain seq x y z
N MET A 1 -7.57 -10.05 14.45
CA MET A 1 -6.63 -9.90 13.32
C MET A 1 -7.00 -8.62 12.60
N LYS A 2 -6.03 -7.74 12.40
CA LYS A 2 -6.20 -6.43 11.76
C LYS A 2 -5.75 -6.51 10.31
N ILE A 3 -6.64 -6.16 9.39
CA ILE A 3 -6.38 -6.22 7.95
C ILE A 3 -6.52 -4.82 7.36
N LEU A 4 -5.49 -4.38 6.67
CA LEU A 4 -5.54 -3.17 5.84
C LEU A 4 -5.64 -3.57 4.37
N ILE A 5 -6.58 -2.98 3.65
CA ILE A 5 -6.77 -3.16 2.21
C ILE A 5 -6.50 -1.83 1.51
N LEU A 6 -5.49 -1.79 0.65
CA LEU A 6 -5.22 -0.67 -0.24
C LEU A 6 -5.89 -0.93 -1.58
N ASN A 7 -6.98 -0.22 -1.85
CA ASN A 7 -7.72 -0.35 -3.10
C ASN A 7 -7.20 0.66 -4.14
N GLY A 8 -6.34 0.18 -5.03
CA GLY A 8 -5.75 0.96 -6.12
C GLY A 8 -6.61 1.05 -7.39
N SER A 9 -7.84 0.54 -7.37
CA SER A 9 -8.73 0.69 -8.52
C SER A 9 -9.02 2.16 -8.82
N PRO A 10 -8.85 2.64 -10.05
CA PRO A 10 -9.26 3.98 -10.44
C PRO A 10 -10.79 4.11 -10.57
N ARG A 11 -11.51 3.00 -10.63
CA ARG A 11 -12.97 2.94 -10.78
C ARG A 11 -13.62 2.35 -9.54
N ASN A 12 -14.77 2.93 -9.10
CA ASN A 12 -15.52 2.45 -7.94
C ASN A 12 -15.96 0.97 -8.11
N GLN A 13 -16.41 0.62 -9.29
CA GLN A 13 -16.92 -0.72 -9.64
C GLN A 13 -15.98 -1.46 -10.61
N GLY A 14 -14.69 -1.14 -10.59
CA GLY A 14 -13.69 -1.88 -11.35
C GLY A 14 -13.47 -3.28 -10.78
N LEU A 15 -12.96 -4.21 -11.59
CA LEU A 15 -12.75 -5.60 -11.18
C LEU A 15 -11.91 -5.72 -9.89
N ILE A 16 -10.84 -4.93 -9.75
CA ILE A 16 -10.06 -4.88 -8.51
C ILE A 16 -10.92 -4.49 -7.31
N SER A 17 -11.77 -3.44 -7.44
CA SER A 17 -12.67 -3.05 -6.33
C SER A 17 -13.61 -4.19 -5.94
N GLN A 18 -14.25 -4.83 -6.92
CA GLN A 18 -15.17 -5.94 -6.66
C GLN A 18 -14.49 -7.12 -5.94
N MET A 19 -13.27 -7.49 -6.40
CA MET A 19 -12.50 -8.56 -5.74
C MET A 19 -12.15 -8.18 -4.29
N LEU A 20 -11.72 -6.95 -4.06
CA LEU A 20 -11.38 -6.47 -2.71
C LEU A 20 -12.62 -6.34 -1.81
N ASP A 21 -13.78 -5.98 -2.36
CA ASP A 21 -15.03 -5.91 -1.61
C ASP A 21 -15.46 -7.30 -1.11
N ILE A 22 -15.36 -8.33 -1.96
CA ILE A 22 -15.61 -9.73 -1.57
C ILE A 22 -14.65 -10.17 -0.46
N MET A 23 -13.35 -9.87 -0.60
CA MET A 23 -12.35 -10.21 0.41
C MET A 23 -12.61 -9.47 1.73
N THR A 24 -13.05 -8.21 1.65
CA THR A 24 -13.41 -7.39 2.82
C THR A 24 -14.57 -8.01 3.60
N GLU A 25 -15.63 -8.38 2.89
CA GLU A 25 -16.83 -8.97 3.49
C GLU A 25 -16.51 -10.31 4.15
N GLU A 26 -15.81 -11.20 3.45
CA GLU A 26 -15.44 -12.50 3.98
C GLU A 26 -14.51 -12.39 5.21
N ALA A 27 -13.57 -11.45 5.20
CA ALA A 27 -12.69 -11.23 6.34
C ALA A 27 -13.47 -10.73 7.57
N ARG A 28 -14.45 -9.85 7.38
CA ARG A 28 -15.33 -9.35 8.45
C ARG A 28 -16.22 -10.45 9.03
N ILE A 29 -16.80 -11.30 8.18
CA ILE A 29 -17.61 -12.46 8.60
C ILE A 29 -16.78 -13.38 9.51
N ARG A 30 -15.47 -13.52 9.23
CA ARG A 30 -14.54 -14.32 10.05
C ARG A 30 -13.98 -13.57 11.27
N GLY A 31 -14.54 -12.42 11.61
CA GLY A 31 -14.18 -11.64 12.82
C GLY A 31 -12.89 -10.83 12.71
N ALA A 32 -12.41 -10.54 11.50
CA ALA A 32 -11.29 -9.61 11.33
C ALA A 32 -11.75 -8.15 11.42
N GLU A 33 -10.91 -7.30 12.00
CA GLU A 33 -11.03 -5.85 11.92
C GLU A 33 -10.43 -5.40 10.58
N VAL A 34 -11.26 -4.89 9.67
CA VAL A 34 -10.85 -4.57 8.29
C VAL A 34 -11.02 -3.08 8.00
N GLU A 35 -9.93 -2.45 7.61
CA GLU A 35 -9.92 -1.08 7.10
C GLU A 35 -9.58 -1.09 5.61
N VAL A 36 -10.31 -0.28 4.82
CA VAL A 36 -10.12 -0.17 3.36
C VAL A 36 -9.77 1.28 3.02
N ILE A 37 -8.64 1.47 2.37
CA ILE A 37 -8.20 2.79 1.87
C ILE A 37 -8.33 2.80 0.34
N PRO A 38 -9.29 3.56 -0.21
CA PRO A 38 -9.39 3.78 -1.65
C PRO A 38 -8.34 4.80 -2.10
N ILE A 39 -7.24 4.32 -2.67
CA ILE A 39 -6.07 5.12 -3.04
C ILE A 39 -6.41 6.31 -3.94
N ARG A 40 -7.41 6.18 -4.83
CA ARG A 40 -7.87 7.27 -5.71
C ARG A 40 -8.42 8.50 -4.99
N LYS A 41 -8.77 8.36 -3.70
CA LYS A 41 -9.29 9.47 -2.88
C LYS A 41 -8.22 10.18 -2.07
N LEU A 42 -7.02 9.64 -2.04
CA LEU A 42 -5.93 10.20 -1.26
C LEU A 42 -5.34 11.45 -1.93
N GLN A 43 -4.97 12.40 -1.09
CA GLN A 43 -4.22 13.61 -1.47
C GLN A 43 -2.74 13.37 -1.12
N VAL A 44 -1.95 12.95 -2.10
CA VAL A 44 -0.53 12.63 -1.91
C VAL A 44 0.31 13.36 -2.94
N HIS A 45 1.26 14.17 -2.48
CA HIS A 45 2.25 14.80 -3.34
C HIS A 45 3.31 13.78 -3.79
N PRO A 46 3.76 13.82 -5.05
CA PRO A 46 4.82 12.94 -5.52
C PRO A 46 6.11 13.07 -4.72
N CYS A 47 6.87 11.98 -4.63
CA CYS A 47 8.18 11.98 -4.01
C CYS A 47 9.15 12.91 -4.79
N THR A 48 9.91 13.75 -4.07
CA THR A 48 10.89 14.67 -4.66
C THR A 48 12.31 14.08 -4.75
N GLY A 49 12.50 12.82 -4.33
CA GLY A 49 13.81 12.16 -4.38
C GLY A 49 14.84 12.70 -3.39
N CYS A 50 14.43 13.42 -2.35
CA CYS A 50 15.35 14.06 -1.39
C CYS A 50 16.13 13.08 -0.50
N MET A 51 15.75 11.79 -0.46
CA MET A 51 16.36 10.68 0.28
C MET A 51 16.44 10.85 1.81
N ALA A 52 15.87 11.90 2.40
CA ALA A 52 15.89 12.12 3.85
C ALA A 52 15.18 11.03 4.66
N CYS A 53 14.21 10.34 4.05
CA CYS A 53 13.49 9.22 4.67
C CYS A 53 14.37 7.98 4.91
N ARG A 54 15.54 7.83 4.26
CA ARG A 54 16.46 6.71 4.50
C ARG A 54 16.95 6.66 5.96
N SER A 55 17.23 7.82 6.54
CA SER A 55 17.68 7.92 7.94
C SER A 55 16.53 8.08 8.93
N ARG A 56 15.44 8.75 8.51
CA ARG A 56 14.30 9.06 9.39
C ARG A 56 13.21 8.00 9.42
N GLN A 57 13.23 7.06 8.45
CA GLN A 57 12.19 6.03 8.26
C GLN A 57 10.77 6.59 8.09
N THR A 58 10.67 7.86 7.74
CA THR A 58 9.42 8.54 7.43
C THR A 58 9.67 9.66 6.42
N CYS A 59 8.67 9.98 5.60
CA CYS A 59 8.77 11.07 4.64
C CYS A 59 8.80 12.42 5.36
N VAL A 60 9.70 13.31 4.92
CA VAL A 60 9.90 14.65 5.49
C VAL A 60 9.15 15.75 4.74
N LEU A 61 8.49 15.43 3.65
CA LEU A 61 7.60 16.37 2.97
C LEU A 61 6.43 16.74 3.90
N PRO A 62 5.75 17.86 3.64
CA PRO A 62 4.57 18.24 4.40
C PRO A 62 3.60 17.06 4.56
N GLU A 63 2.97 16.99 5.71
CA GLU A 63 2.06 15.89 6.06
C GLU A 63 0.89 15.85 5.09
N ASP A 64 0.67 14.65 4.54
CA ASP A 64 -0.44 14.34 3.67
C ASP A 64 -0.89 12.88 3.89
N ASP A 65 -1.75 12.36 3.05
CA ASP A 65 -2.28 10.99 3.21
C ASP A 65 -1.22 9.88 3.09
N ALA A 66 0.01 10.19 2.64
CA ALA A 66 1.06 9.18 2.58
C ALA A 66 1.53 8.75 3.98
N GLN A 67 1.80 9.71 4.88
CA GLN A 67 2.21 9.40 6.25
C GLN A 67 1.09 8.67 6.99
N HIS A 68 -0.16 9.11 6.80
CA HIS A 68 -1.32 8.44 7.38
C HIS A 68 -1.46 6.98 6.87
N THR A 69 -1.27 6.77 5.56
CA THR A 69 -1.29 5.41 4.98
C THR A 69 -0.19 4.53 5.58
N LEU A 70 1.02 5.06 5.82
CA LEU A 70 2.10 4.33 6.48
C LEU A 70 1.71 3.91 7.90
N GLN A 71 1.11 4.80 8.69
CA GLN A 71 0.63 4.49 10.05
C GLN A 71 -0.40 3.34 10.02
N LYS A 72 -1.31 3.34 9.04
CA LYS A 72 -2.28 2.25 8.86
C LYS A 72 -1.63 0.93 8.45
N ILE A 73 -0.59 0.96 7.61
CA ILE A 73 0.19 -0.23 7.29
C ILE A 73 0.89 -0.77 8.56
N GLN A 74 1.43 0.11 9.40
CA GLN A 74 2.06 -0.28 10.66
C GLN A 74 1.07 -0.92 11.64
N TRP A 75 -0.15 -0.41 11.72
CA TRP A 75 -1.22 -0.93 12.56
C TRP A 75 -1.70 -2.34 12.16
N ALA A 76 -1.70 -2.69 10.88
CA ALA A 76 -2.28 -3.93 10.37
C ALA A 76 -1.37 -5.14 10.59
N ASP A 77 -1.96 -6.31 10.83
CA ASP A 77 -1.30 -7.62 10.83
C ASP A 77 -1.14 -8.17 9.40
N VAL A 78 -2.09 -7.83 8.53
CA VAL A 78 -2.16 -8.26 7.13
C VAL A 78 -2.37 -7.04 6.24
N LEU A 79 -1.57 -6.94 5.18
CA LEU A 79 -1.70 -5.93 4.14
C LEU A 79 -2.20 -6.59 2.86
N ILE A 80 -3.33 -6.13 2.33
CA ILE A 80 -3.84 -6.52 1.01
C ILE A 80 -3.70 -5.34 0.08
N VAL A 81 -3.00 -5.52 -1.04
CA VAL A 81 -2.80 -4.47 -2.05
C VAL A 81 -3.45 -4.90 -3.35
N GLY A 82 -4.48 -4.18 -3.77
CA GLY A 82 -5.14 -4.40 -5.06
C GLY A 82 -4.85 -3.29 -6.05
N SER A 83 -4.27 -3.62 -7.21
CA SER A 83 -3.97 -2.65 -8.26
C SER A 83 -4.12 -3.27 -9.65
N PRO A 84 -4.73 -2.56 -10.62
CA PRO A 84 -4.61 -2.98 -12.00
C PRO A 84 -3.14 -2.88 -12.44
N CYS A 85 -2.73 -3.82 -13.30
CA CYS A 85 -1.40 -3.80 -13.91
C CYS A 85 -1.42 -2.87 -15.12
N TYR A 86 -0.72 -1.76 -15.03
CA TYR A 86 -0.51 -0.83 -16.13
C TYR A 86 0.95 -0.86 -16.56
N TRP A 87 1.21 -1.27 -17.82
CA TRP A 87 2.57 -1.39 -18.36
C TRP A 87 3.52 -2.21 -17.47
N GLY A 88 3.03 -3.35 -16.96
CA GLY A 88 3.85 -4.24 -16.13
C GLY A 88 4.07 -3.77 -14.69
N ASN A 89 3.36 -2.72 -14.24
CA ASN A 89 3.52 -2.16 -12.91
C ASN A 89 2.15 -1.84 -12.27
N MET A 90 2.14 -1.52 -10.97
CA MET A 90 0.98 -0.93 -10.32
C MET A 90 0.60 0.41 -10.98
N ASN A 91 -0.65 0.81 -10.86
CA ASN A 91 -1.09 2.09 -11.42
C ASN A 91 -0.43 3.31 -10.72
N GLY A 92 -0.46 4.46 -11.40
CA GLY A 92 0.23 5.68 -10.94
C GLY A 92 -0.18 6.16 -9.56
N HIS A 93 -1.46 6.13 -9.21
CA HIS A 93 -1.92 6.53 -7.87
C HIS A 93 -1.30 5.68 -6.76
N MET A 94 -1.29 4.35 -6.93
CA MET A 94 -0.66 3.44 -5.98
C MET A 94 0.86 3.68 -5.90
N LYS A 95 1.50 3.89 -7.06
CA LYS A 95 2.94 4.13 -7.14
C LYS A 95 3.34 5.41 -6.39
N VAL A 96 2.59 6.50 -6.53
CA VAL A 96 2.85 7.75 -5.81
C VAL A 96 2.84 7.53 -4.29
N VAL A 97 1.88 6.79 -3.77
CA VAL A 97 1.83 6.45 -2.33
C VAL A 97 3.04 5.63 -1.91
N PHE A 98 3.35 4.54 -2.64
CA PHE A 98 4.48 3.68 -2.29
C PHE A 98 5.83 4.40 -2.37
N ASP A 99 6.04 5.29 -3.34
CA ASP A 99 7.27 6.09 -3.43
C ASP A 99 7.48 6.98 -2.19
N ARG A 100 6.41 7.42 -1.55
CA ARG A 100 6.46 8.26 -0.34
C ARG A 100 6.72 7.48 0.94
N ILE A 101 6.31 6.21 1.01
CA ILE A 101 6.32 5.41 2.25
C ILE A 101 7.39 4.32 2.27
N VAL A 102 8.15 4.12 1.20
CA VAL A 102 9.08 3.00 1.04
C VAL A 102 10.03 2.83 2.23
N TYR A 103 10.69 3.89 2.68
CA TYR A 103 11.63 3.82 3.81
C TYR A 103 10.96 3.77 5.19
N GLY A 104 9.66 3.91 5.26
CA GLY A 104 8.87 3.57 6.46
C GLY A 104 8.48 2.09 6.52
N MET A 105 8.64 1.37 5.40
CA MET A 105 8.36 -0.06 5.29
C MET A 105 9.63 -0.92 5.28
N MET A 106 10.72 -0.38 4.78
CA MET A 106 12.03 -1.02 4.72
C MET A 106 13.12 -0.09 5.25
N GLY A 107 14.11 -0.66 5.91
CA GLY A 107 15.36 0.01 6.27
C GLY A 107 16.52 -0.54 5.45
N GLU A 108 17.72 -0.06 5.76
CA GLU A 108 18.96 -0.54 5.18
C GLU A 108 19.91 -1.00 6.28
N SER A 109 20.60 -2.10 6.05
CA SER A 109 21.69 -2.53 6.91
C SER A 109 22.91 -1.60 6.75
N PRO A 110 23.92 -1.65 7.63
CA PRO A 110 25.17 -0.92 7.46
C PRO A 110 25.89 -1.23 6.14
N LYS A 111 25.57 -2.37 5.51
CA LYS A 111 26.10 -2.78 4.20
C LYS A 111 25.22 -2.34 3.03
N GLY A 112 24.18 -1.53 3.26
CA GLY A 112 23.26 -1.06 2.23
C GLY A 112 22.24 -2.11 1.74
N LEU A 113 22.10 -3.25 2.44
CA LEU A 113 21.13 -4.27 2.05
C LEU A 113 19.75 -3.95 2.62
N PRO A 114 18.67 -4.17 1.84
CA PRO A 114 17.30 -3.96 2.32
C PRO A 114 16.97 -4.80 3.55
N GLN A 115 16.29 -4.21 4.52
CA GLN A 115 15.80 -4.87 5.72
C GLN A 115 14.34 -4.56 5.93
N ALA A 116 13.51 -5.59 6.17
CA ALA A 116 12.11 -5.39 6.50
C ALA A 116 11.98 -4.78 7.92
N LEU A 117 11.28 -3.65 8.03
CA LEU A 117 10.98 -3.01 9.32
C LEU A 117 9.78 -3.66 10.03
N HIS A 118 8.89 -4.32 9.28
CA HIS A 118 7.65 -4.91 9.81
C HIS A 118 7.66 -6.43 9.62
N LYS A 119 8.50 -7.12 10.41
CA LYS A 119 8.59 -8.59 10.38
C LYS A 119 7.31 -9.26 10.90
N GLY A 120 6.96 -10.43 10.31
CA GLY A 120 5.79 -11.22 10.71
C GLY A 120 4.48 -10.77 10.09
N LYS A 121 4.45 -9.63 9.40
CA LYS A 121 3.28 -9.14 8.69
C LYS A 121 3.06 -9.96 7.40
N LYS A 122 1.81 -10.36 7.14
CA LYS A 122 1.44 -11.04 5.89
C LYS A 122 1.06 -10.04 4.82
N ALA A 123 1.34 -10.35 3.56
CA ALA A 123 0.94 -9.53 2.43
C ALA A 123 0.25 -10.37 1.36
N VAL A 124 -0.80 -9.79 0.75
CA VAL A 124 -1.53 -10.35 -0.39
C VAL A 124 -1.56 -9.31 -1.49
N ILE A 125 -1.24 -9.72 -2.72
CA ILE A 125 -1.32 -8.86 -3.89
C ILE A 125 -2.44 -9.37 -4.79
N VAL A 126 -3.35 -8.46 -5.17
CA VAL A 126 -4.44 -8.70 -6.11
C VAL A 126 -4.19 -7.83 -7.34
N SER A 127 -3.96 -8.45 -8.48
CA SER A 127 -3.69 -7.70 -9.71
C SER A 127 -4.51 -8.25 -10.88
N THR A 128 -4.89 -7.36 -11.78
CA THR A 128 -5.56 -7.70 -13.05
C THR A 128 -4.78 -7.12 -14.21
N CYS A 129 -4.60 -7.92 -15.27
CA CYS A 129 -3.96 -7.50 -16.51
C CYS A 129 -4.88 -7.81 -17.69
N SER A 130 -4.83 -7.01 -18.74
CA SER A 130 -5.64 -7.20 -19.96
C SER A 130 -4.94 -8.08 -21.01
N THR A 131 -3.66 -8.36 -20.85
CA THR A 131 -2.87 -9.18 -21.75
C THR A 131 -2.47 -10.51 -21.11
N PRO A 132 -2.47 -11.64 -21.84
CA PRO A 132 -1.87 -12.86 -21.34
C PRO A 132 -0.37 -12.66 -21.13
N TRP A 133 0.16 -13.28 -20.09
CA TRP A 133 1.60 -13.30 -19.77
C TRP A 133 2.31 -14.33 -20.63
#